data_ac78eea584588348010de993c0fba9df
#
_entry.id   ac78eea584588348010de993c0fba9df
#
_cell.length_a   1.000
_cell.length_b   1.000
_cell.length_c   1.000
_cell.angle_alpha   90.00
_cell.angle_beta   90.00
_cell.angle_gamma   90.00
#
_symmetry.space_group_name_H-M   'P 1'
#
loop_
_entity.id
_entity.type
_entity.pdbx_description
1 polymer ?
#
loop_
_entity_poly.entity_id
_entity_poly.type
_entity_poly.pdbx_seq_one_letter_code
_entity_poly.pdbx_strand_id
1 'polypeptide(L)'
;TVVHVNAGVAALVAALCVGKRSDFPSSQLLPHNVPFTLLGAGLLWFGWFGFNAGSALTAGTSAALASTTTMLAPAGTLVVWTLLDAARQKRSTAVGAAIAIVVGLVAITPAAGFLGPMSAIALGGLAAVPRYFALIWRSKTGLDDSLDVVAAHGLGGTVGALLTGVFAQKALNG
;
A
#
# COMPACT_ATOMS: atom_id res chain seq x y z
N THR A 1 7.43 0.29 -9.20
CA THR A 1 8.58 -0.43 -8.63
C THR A 1 9.66 0.53 -8.15
N VAL A 2 10.19 1.40 -9.04
CA VAL A 2 11.30 2.32 -8.72
C VAL A 2 11.00 3.19 -7.49
N VAL A 3 9.82 3.80 -7.41
CA VAL A 3 9.47 4.70 -6.30
C VAL A 3 9.32 3.92 -4.99
N HIS A 4 8.46 2.90 -4.95
CA HIS A 4 8.10 2.26 -3.68
C HIS A 4 9.17 1.31 -3.15
N VAL A 5 9.80 0.51 -4.01
CA VAL A 5 10.91 -0.37 -3.56
C VAL A 5 12.08 0.49 -3.08
N ASN A 6 12.41 1.56 -3.81
CA ASN A 6 13.46 2.49 -3.42
C ASN A 6 13.13 3.20 -2.08
N ALA A 7 11.88 3.65 -1.90
CA ALA A 7 11.44 4.24 -0.62
C ALA A 7 11.56 3.25 0.55
N GLY A 8 11.19 1.98 0.32
CA GLY A 8 11.32 0.93 1.33
C GLY A 8 12.77 0.64 1.71
N VAL A 9 13.67 0.58 0.72
CA VAL A 9 15.11 0.40 0.98
C VAL A 9 15.70 1.62 1.68
N ALA A 10 15.36 2.83 1.23
CA ALA A 10 15.81 4.07 1.88
C ALA A 10 15.35 4.14 3.35
N ALA A 11 14.11 3.75 3.64
CA ALA A 11 13.60 3.69 5.00
C ALA A 11 14.34 2.66 5.87
N LEU A 12 14.67 1.50 5.30
CA LEU A 12 15.47 0.49 5.99
C LEU A 12 16.85 1.04 6.38
N VAL A 13 17.54 1.64 5.42
CA VAL A 13 18.86 2.23 5.67
C VAL A 13 18.75 3.36 6.68
N ALA A 14 17.76 4.24 6.55
CA ALA A 14 17.54 5.34 7.50
C ALA A 14 17.27 4.80 8.92
N ALA A 15 16.42 3.79 9.08
CA ALA A 15 16.12 3.19 10.39
C ALA A 15 17.36 2.55 11.03
N LEU A 16 18.24 1.93 10.23
CA LEU A 16 19.50 1.37 10.72
C LEU A 16 20.52 2.44 11.10
N CYS A 17 20.63 3.51 10.33
CA CYS A 17 21.58 4.60 10.58
C CYS A 17 21.18 5.50 11.76
N VAL A 18 19.90 5.83 11.87
CA VAL A 18 19.35 6.66 12.95
C VAL A 18 19.32 5.89 14.27
N GLY A 19 19.12 4.57 14.19
CA GLY A 19 19.01 3.69 15.35
C GLY A 19 17.63 3.73 15.99
N LYS A 20 17.50 3.08 17.14
CA LYS A 20 16.23 2.93 17.84
C LYS A 20 15.89 4.17 18.66
N ARG A 21 14.60 4.49 18.73
CA ARG A 21 14.09 5.51 19.67
C ARG A 21 14.38 5.12 21.12
N SER A 22 14.45 6.10 21.99
CA SER A 22 14.73 5.91 23.41
C SER A 22 13.73 5.03 24.14
N ASP A 23 12.49 5.00 23.66
CA ASP A 23 11.37 4.25 24.20
C ASP A 23 11.04 2.95 23.45
N PHE A 24 11.85 2.57 22.45
CA PHE A 24 11.71 1.30 21.72
C PHE A 24 12.26 0.13 22.56
N PRO A 25 11.57 -1.04 22.61
CA PRO A 25 10.28 -1.41 22.03
C PRO A 25 9.10 -1.19 22.97
N SER A 26 9.27 -0.52 24.10
CA SER A 26 8.34 -0.46 25.22
C SER A 26 7.07 0.34 24.92
N SER A 27 7.12 1.32 24.01
CA SER A 27 5.95 2.09 23.64
C SER A 27 5.39 1.68 22.27
N GLN A 28 4.07 1.42 22.23
CA GLN A 28 3.37 1.30 20.96
C GLN A 28 3.17 2.69 20.36
N LEU A 29 3.57 2.87 19.09
CA LEU A 29 3.26 4.08 18.34
C LEU A 29 1.76 4.11 18.01
N LEU A 30 1.01 4.72 18.89
CA LEU A 30 -0.41 4.99 18.63
C LEU A 30 -0.53 6.29 17.85
N PRO A 31 -1.44 6.36 16.85
CA PRO A 31 -1.72 7.60 16.15
C PRO A 31 -2.17 8.68 17.12
N HIS A 32 -1.57 9.86 17.02
CA HIS A 32 -1.97 11.02 17.83
C HIS A 32 -3.44 11.38 17.64
N ASN A 33 -3.93 11.28 16.39
CA ASN A 33 -5.32 11.58 16.05
C ASN A 33 -5.80 10.67 14.91
N VAL A 34 -6.64 9.69 15.26
CA VAL A 34 -7.16 8.71 14.29
C VAL A 34 -8.01 9.36 13.17
N PRO A 35 -8.91 10.34 13.44
CA PRO A 35 -9.58 11.08 12.37
C PRO A 35 -8.61 11.73 11.38
N PHE A 36 -7.53 12.35 11.84
CA PHE A 36 -6.52 12.93 10.95
C PHE A 36 -5.73 11.86 10.19
N THR A 37 -5.52 10.69 10.75
CA THR A 37 -4.91 9.56 10.03
C THR A 37 -5.79 9.11 8.87
N LEU A 38 -7.11 8.99 9.09
CA LEU A 38 -8.06 8.67 8.03
C LEU A 38 -8.16 9.76 6.97
N LEU A 39 -8.20 11.03 7.40
CA LEU A 39 -8.17 12.17 6.48
C LEU A 39 -6.91 12.16 5.62
N GLY A 40 -5.74 11.92 6.24
CA GLY A 40 -4.47 11.80 5.54
C GLY A 40 -4.46 10.65 4.51
N ALA A 41 -5.00 9.49 4.87
CA ALA A 41 -5.15 8.36 3.94
C ALA A 41 -6.08 8.71 2.77
N GLY A 42 -7.18 9.41 3.02
CA GLY A 42 -8.09 9.91 1.99
C GLY A 42 -7.44 10.92 1.05
N LEU A 43 -6.68 11.88 1.60
CA LEU A 43 -5.92 12.85 0.80
C LEU A 43 -4.82 12.19 -0.04
N LEU A 44 -4.14 11.18 0.51
CA LEU A 44 -3.19 10.36 -0.26
C LEU A 44 -3.91 9.63 -1.39
N TRP A 45 -5.06 9.02 -1.14
CA TRP A 45 -5.84 8.36 -2.18
C TRP A 45 -6.24 9.33 -3.29
N PHE A 46 -6.73 10.50 -2.93
CA PHE A 46 -7.05 11.55 -3.88
C PHE A 46 -5.83 11.96 -4.71
N GLY A 47 -4.69 12.24 -4.06
CA GLY A 47 -3.45 12.60 -4.75
C GLY A 47 -2.90 11.49 -5.65
N TRP A 48 -3.22 10.23 -5.33
CA TRP A 48 -2.74 9.08 -6.09
C TRP A 48 -3.38 8.95 -7.48
N PHE A 49 -4.54 9.53 -7.70
CA PHE A 49 -5.09 9.67 -9.06
C PHE A 49 -4.16 10.53 -9.92
N GLY A 50 -3.65 11.64 -9.39
CA GLY A 50 -2.63 12.43 -10.06
C GLY A 50 -1.34 11.66 -10.27
N PHE A 51 -0.91 10.88 -9.27
CA PHE A 51 0.31 10.10 -9.36
C PHE A 51 0.23 9.00 -10.43
N ASN A 52 -0.80 8.18 -10.44
CA ASN A 52 -0.94 7.07 -11.37
C ASN A 52 -1.51 7.49 -12.74
N ALA A 53 -2.66 8.17 -12.75
CA ALA A 53 -3.30 8.59 -14.00
C ALA A 53 -2.58 9.76 -14.65
N GLY A 54 -2.05 10.69 -13.85
CA GLY A 54 -1.23 11.79 -14.35
C GLY A 54 0.06 11.33 -15.03
N SER A 55 0.58 10.14 -14.68
CA SER A 55 1.74 9.54 -15.32
C SER A 55 1.50 9.15 -16.80
N ALA A 56 0.25 9.12 -17.25
CA ALA A 56 -0.07 8.97 -18.67
C ALA A 56 0.31 10.22 -19.51
N LEU A 57 0.55 11.37 -18.87
CA LEU A 57 0.94 12.66 -19.48
C LEU A 57 -0.03 13.18 -20.56
N THR A 58 -1.21 12.59 -20.66
CA THR A 58 -2.26 12.95 -21.62
C THR A 58 -3.62 12.51 -21.11
N ALA A 59 -4.67 13.24 -21.46
CA ALA A 59 -6.04 12.83 -21.21
C ALA A 59 -6.44 11.78 -22.26
N GLY A 60 -6.77 10.56 -21.81
CA GLY A 60 -7.12 9.48 -22.72
C GLY A 60 -7.50 8.20 -22.00
N THR A 61 -7.62 7.12 -22.76
CA THR A 61 -8.05 5.80 -22.23
C THR A 61 -7.08 5.25 -21.18
N SER A 62 -5.78 5.43 -21.36
CA SER A 62 -4.76 4.99 -20.41
C SER A 62 -4.90 5.72 -19.05
N ALA A 63 -5.11 7.05 -19.07
CA ALA A 63 -5.34 7.82 -17.85
C ALA A 63 -6.66 7.42 -17.17
N ALA A 64 -7.73 7.20 -17.94
CA ALA A 64 -9.01 6.75 -17.41
C ALA A 64 -8.90 5.35 -16.79
N LEU A 65 -8.19 4.44 -17.45
CA LEU A 65 -7.94 3.09 -16.93
C LEU A 65 -7.11 3.16 -15.63
N ALA A 66 -6.03 3.94 -15.61
CA ALA A 66 -5.19 4.12 -14.42
C ALA A 66 -5.98 4.74 -13.27
N SER A 67 -6.88 5.69 -13.53
CA SER A 67 -7.81 6.23 -12.51
C SER A 67 -8.71 5.14 -11.95
N THR A 68 -9.35 4.37 -12.82
CA THR A 68 -10.28 3.30 -12.41
C THR A 68 -9.58 2.25 -11.55
N THR A 69 -8.41 1.78 -11.97
CA THR A 69 -7.65 0.76 -11.24
C THR A 69 -7.08 1.29 -9.93
N THR A 70 -6.71 2.58 -9.87
CA THR A 70 -6.27 3.28 -8.65
C THR A 70 -7.42 3.41 -7.63
N MET A 71 -8.66 3.48 -8.08
CA MET A 71 -9.83 3.43 -7.19
C MET A 71 -10.10 2.02 -6.68
N LEU A 72 -10.04 1.01 -7.56
CA LEU A 72 -10.51 -0.33 -7.26
C LEU A 72 -9.54 -1.18 -6.44
N ALA A 73 -8.23 -1.04 -6.65
CA ALA A 73 -7.27 -1.85 -5.91
C ALA A 73 -7.25 -1.55 -4.40
N PRO A 74 -7.21 -0.29 -3.94
CA PRO A 74 -7.35 0.02 -2.52
C PRO A 74 -8.68 -0.46 -1.92
N ALA A 75 -9.78 -0.39 -2.68
CA ALA A 75 -11.06 -0.92 -2.25
C ALA A 75 -10.98 -2.44 -2.01
N GLY A 76 -10.37 -3.19 -2.94
CA GLY A 76 -10.11 -4.63 -2.78
C GLY A 76 -9.22 -4.94 -1.58
N THR A 77 -8.16 -4.16 -1.39
CA THR A 77 -7.26 -4.30 -0.24
C THR A 77 -8.02 -4.04 1.07
N LEU A 78 -8.84 -3.00 1.11
CA LEU A 78 -9.61 -2.62 2.31
C LEU A 78 -10.58 -3.74 2.72
N VAL A 79 -11.26 -4.37 1.77
CA VAL A 79 -12.16 -5.50 2.04
C VAL A 79 -11.38 -6.66 2.65
N VAL A 80 -10.30 -7.11 2.01
CA VAL A 80 -9.52 -8.26 2.50
C VAL A 80 -8.88 -7.95 3.85
N TRP A 81 -8.34 -6.75 4.05
CA TRP A 81 -7.76 -6.34 5.33
C TRP A 81 -8.78 -6.34 6.46
N THR A 82 -9.96 -5.78 6.20
CA THR A 82 -11.07 -5.75 7.16
C THR A 82 -11.50 -7.17 7.56
N LEU A 83 -11.56 -8.10 6.60
CA LEU A 83 -11.84 -9.51 6.88
C LEU A 83 -10.73 -10.17 7.71
N LEU A 84 -9.47 -9.90 7.42
CA LEU A 84 -8.33 -10.39 8.22
C LEU A 84 -8.34 -9.85 9.65
N ASP A 85 -8.63 -8.56 9.82
CA ASP A 85 -8.80 -7.96 11.15
C ASP A 85 -9.96 -8.61 11.92
N ALA A 86 -11.11 -8.76 11.28
CA ALA A 86 -12.27 -9.38 11.88
C ALA A 86 -11.99 -10.84 12.29
N ALA A 87 -11.31 -11.60 11.46
CA ALA A 87 -10.96 -12.99 11.73
C ALA A 87 -9.95 -13.14 12.88
N ARG A 88 -8.97 -12.24 12.99
CA ARG A 88 -7.89 -12.35 13.98
C ARG A 88 -8.16 -11.60 15.28
N GLN A 89 -8.71 -10.39 15.18
CA GLN A 89 -8.90 -9.48 16.32
C GLN A 89 -10.39 -9.36 16.71
N LYS A 90 -11.29 -10.01 15.96
CA LYS A 90 -12.76 -9.94 16.10
C LYS A 90 -13.33 -8.52 15.94
N ARG A 91 -12.55 -7.60 15.43
CA ARG A 91 -12.94 -6.21 15.16
C ARG A 91 -12.03 -5.60 14.11
N SER A 92 -12.59 -4.78 13.25
CA SER A 92 -11.82 -3.93 12.32
C SER A 92 -11.39 -2.65 13.02
N THR A 93 -10.25 -2.09 12.60
CA THR A 93 -9.73 -0.85 13.16
C THR A 93 -9.67 0.26 12.10
N ALA A 94 -9.91 1.50 12.51
CA ALA A 94 -9.81 2.66 11.63
C ALA A 94 -8.37 2.85 11.11
N VAL A 95 -7.38 2.58 11.95
CA VAL A 95 -5.97 2.62 11.55
C VAL A 95 -5.64 1.52 10.55
N GLY A 96 -6.16 0.30 10.77
CA GLY A 96 -6.05 -0.80 9.81
C GLY A 96 -6.65 -0.44 8.45
N ALA A 97 -7.79 0.24 8.43
CA ALA A 97 -8.41 0.74 7.20
C ALA A 97 -7.51 1.76 6.48
N ALA A 98 -6.94 2.74 7.20
CA ALA A 98 -6.00 3.70 6.64
C ALA A 98 -4.76 3.02 6.03
N ILE A 99 -4.19 2.04 6.74
CA ILE A 99 -3.06 1.24 6.24
C ILE A 99 -3.46 0.47 4.98
N ALA A 100 -4.62 -0.18 4.98
CA ALA A 100 -5.11 -0.96 3.84
C ALA A 100 -5.24 -0.11 2.57
N ILE A 101 -5.76 1.11 2.68
CA ILE A 101 -5.84 2.06 1.56
C ILE A 101 -4.45 2.28 0.96
N VAL A 102 -3.47 2.66 1.78
CA VAL A 102 -2.10 2.92 1.30
C VAL A 102 -1.46 1.67 0.70
N VAL A 103 -1.69 0.50 1.29
CA VAL A 103 -1.20 -0.79 0.76
C VAL A 103 -1.72 -1.06 -0.65
N GLY A 104 -3.00 -0.85 -0.88
CA GLY A 104 -3.61 -1.02 -2.20
C GLY A 104 -3.06 -0.02 -3.23
N LEU A 105 -2.87 1.23 -2.82
CA LEU A 105 -2.30 2.29 -3.66
C LEU A 105 -0.85 1.95 -4.07
N VAL A 106 -0.03 1.52 -3.14
CA VAL A 106 1.36 1.09 -3.41
C VAL A 106 1.39 -0.10 -4.36
N ALA A 107 0.55 -1.10 -4.11
CA ALA A 107 0.55 -2.33 -4.91
C ALA A 107 0.08 -2.09 -6.35
N ILE A 108 -0.92 -1.22 -6.57
CA ILE A 108 -1.43 -0.93 -7.92
C ILE A 108 -0.51 -0.04 -8.75
N THR A 109 0.34 0.75 -8.10
CA THR A 109 1.16 1.77 -8.79
C THR A 109 1.92 1.24 -10.01
N PRO A 110 2.63 0.10 -9.97
CA PRO A 110 3.32 -0.42 -11.17
C PRO A 110 2.38 -0.98 -12.23
N ALA A 111 1.11 -1.20 -11.92
CA ALA A 111 0.15 -1.91 -12.76
C ALA A 111 -0.99 -1.04 -13.29
N ALA A 112 -1.15 0.19 -12.79
CA ALA A 112 -2.36 0.99 -12.90
C ALA A 112 -2.89 1.18 -14.34
N GLY A 113 -2.04 1.36 -15.33
CA GLY A 113 -2.44 1.50 -16.73
C GLY A 113 -2.38 0.21 -17.55
N PHE A 114 -2.08 -0.94 -16.95
CA PHE A 114 -1.71 -2.17 -17.64
C PHE A 114 -2.64 -3.35 -17.39
N LEU A 115 -3.65 -3.21 -16.52
CA LEU A 115 -4.58 -4.28 -16.17
C LEU A 115 -6.02 -3.77 -16.08
N GLY A 116 -6.98 -4.68 -16.22
CA GLY A 116 -8.40 -4.36 -16.16
C GLY A 116 -8.93 -4.18 -14.74
N PRO A 117 -10.16 -3.63 -14.59
CA PRO A 117 -10.77 -3.34 -13.30
C PRO A 117 -10.87 -4.53 -12.34
N MET A 118 -11.28 -5.69 -12.84
CA MET A 118 -11.40 -6.90 -12.00
C MET A 118 -10.04 -7.40 -11.52
N SER A 119 -9.01 -7.32 -12.37
CA SER A 119 -7.64 -7.65 -12.01
C SER A 119 -7.08 -6.67 -10.97
N ALA A 120 -7.50 -5.39 -10.99
CA ALA A 120 -7.12 -4.41 -9.98
C ALA A 120 -7.67 -4.78 -8.59
N ILE A 121 -8.94 -5.19 -8.51
CA ILE A 121 -9.56 -5.66 -7.26
C ILE A 121 -8.80 -6.89 -6.74
N ALA A 122 -8.54 -7.86 -7.62
CA ALA A 122 -7.82 -9.08 -7.26
C ALA A 122 -6.39 -8.77 -6.79
N LEU A 123 -5.67 -7.91 -7.51
CA LEU A 123 -4.32 -7.48 -7.15
C LEU A 123 -4.30 -6.82 -5.77
N GLY A 124 -5.23 -5.89 -5.50
CA GLY A 124 -5.36 -5.24 -4.20
C GLY A 124 -5.62 -6.24 -3.08
N GLY A 125 -6.57 -7.15 -3.29
CA GLY A 125 -6.89 -8.20 -2.32
C GLY A 125 -5.70 -9.13 -2.03
N LEU A 126 -5.01 -9.58 -3.08
CA LEU A 126 -3.83 -10.43 -2.94
C LEU A 126 -2.67 -9.72 -2.25
N ALA A 127 -2.48 -8.43 -2.52
CA ALA A 127 -1.44 -7.63 -1.88
C ALA A 127 -1.70 -7.40 -0.39
N ALA A 128 -2.95 -7.42 0.05
CA ALA A 128 -3.30 -7.26 1.46
C ALA A 128 -2.66 -8.34 2.34
N VAL A 129 -2.67 -9.60 1.91
CA VAL A 129 -2.29 -10.75 2.72
C VAL A 129 -0.82 -10.71 3.16
N PRO A 130 0.17 -10.70 2.26
CA PRO A 130 1.58 -10.69 2.67
C PRO A 130 1.92 -9.44 3.50
N ARG A 131 1.28 -8.31 3.19
CA ARG A 131 1.48 -7.05 3.91
C ARG A 131 0.92 -7.10 5.33
N TYR A 132 -0.27 -7.64 5.51
CA TYR A 132 -0.88 -7.81 6.81
C TYR A 132 0.03 -8.63 7.74
N PHE A 133 0.54 -9.74 7.25
CA PHE A 133 1.45 -10.59 8.04
C PHE A 133 2.84 -9.99 8.22
N ALA A 134 3.35 -9.23 7.24
CA ALA A 134 4.62 -8.53 7.38
C ALA A 134 4.59 -7.49 8.51
N LEU A 135 3.49 -6.75 8.68
CA LEU A 135 3.32 -5.82 9.79
C LEU A 135 3.36 -6.53 11.15
N ILE A 136 2.67 -7.67 11.26
CA ILE A 136 2.68 -8.48 12.46
C ILE A 136 4.07 -9.05 12.75
N TRP A 137 4.77 -9.49 11.72
CA TRP A 137 6.13 -10.01 11.85
C TRP A 137 7.12 -8.91 12.24
N ARG A 138 7.04 -7.73 11.59
CA ARG A 138 7.89 -6.58 11.89
C ARG A 138 7.80 -6.18 13.36
N SER A 139 6.61 -6.19 13.96
CA SER A 139 6.44 -5.87 15.39
C SER A 139 7.22 -6.78 16.34
N LYS A 140 7.68 -7.95 15.84
CA LYS A 140 8.50 -8.91 16.58
C LYS A 140 9.99 -8.77 16.28
N THR A 141 10.37 -7.90 15.35
CA THR A 141 11.77 -7.63 14.99
C THR A 141 12.35 -6.49 15.83
N GLY A 142 13.66 -6.38 15.84
CA GLY A 142 14.34 -5.26 16.48
C GLY A 142 14.45 -4.02 15.59
N LEU A 143 13.73 -3.95 14.45
CA LEU A 143 13.76 -2.82 13.53
C LEU A 143 12.77 -1.74 13.98
N ASP A 144 13.24 -0.55 14.27
CA ASP A 144 12.41 0.60 14.60
C ASP A 144 12.05 1.40 13.33
N ASP A 145 11.15 0.82 12.53
CA ASP A 145 10.53 1.49 11.38
C ASP A 145 9.20 2.08 11.84
N SER A 146 9.23 3.34 12.26
CA SER A 146 8.11 3.99 12.98
C SER A 146 6.82 4.05 12.17
N LEU A 147 6.90 4.12 10.86
CA LEU A 147 5.75 4.24 9.95
C LEU A 147 5.54 2.99 9.08
N ASP A 148 6.23 1.90 9.41
CA ASP A 148 6.15 0.64 8.65
C ASP A 148 6.46 0.79 7.14
N VAL A 149 7.35 1.71 6.80
CA VAL A 149 7.67 2.08 5.41
C VAL A 149 8.36 0.92 4.68
N VAL A 150 9.24 0.19 5.35
CA VAL A 150 9.91 -0.99 4.79
C VAL A 150 8.88 -2.02 4.34
N ALA A 151 7.97 -2.36 5.23
CA ALA A 151 6.88 -3.28 4.92
C ALA A 151 5.86 -2.61 3.98
N ALA A 152 5.48 -1.33 4.15
CA ALA A 152 4.52 -0.61 3.34
C ALA A 152 4.96 -0.47 1.89
N HIS A 153 6.08 0.10 1.67
CA HIS A 153 6.54 0.45 0.33
C HIS A 153 7.51 -0.59 -0.23
N GLY A 154 8.44 -1.11 0.57
CA GLY A 154 9.40 -2.11 0.11
C GLY A 154 8.73 -3.42 -0.31
N LEU A 155 8.08 -4.09 0.63
CA LEU A 155 7.38 -5.35 0.33
C LEU A 155 6.16 -5.10 -0.57
N GLY A 156 5.36 -4.07 -0.29
CA GLY A 156 4.18 -3.73 -1.09
C GLY A 156 4.52 -3.41 -2.54
N GLY A 157 5.57 -2.62 -2.78
CA GLY A 157 6.04 -2.31 -4.13
C GLY A 157 6.57 -3.54 -4.86
N THR A 158 7.29 -4.43 -4.16
CA THR A 158 7.79 -5.68 -4.73
C THR A 158 6.64 -6.62 -5.10
N VAL A 159 5.68 -6.83 -4.21
CA VAL A 159 4.49 -7.65 -4.48
C VAL A 159 3.69 -7.06 -5.64
N GLY A 160 3.46 -5.73 -5.66
CA GLY A 160 2.78 -5.05 -6.75
C GLY A 160 3.48 -5.26 -8.10
N ALA A 161 4.82 -5.16 -8.14
CA ALA A 161 5.59 -5.40 -9.35
C ALA A 161 5.47 -6.85 -9.86
N LEU A 162 5.54 -7.83 -8.97
CA LEU A 162 5.36 -9.23 -9.33
C LEU A 162 3.95 -9.51 -9.83
N LEU A 163 2.93 -9.00 -9.16
CA LEU A 163 1.54 -9.15 -9.58
C LEU A 163 1.24 -8.39 -10.89
N THR A 164 1.96 -7.31 -11.20
CA THR A 164 1.89 -6.67 -12.51
C THR A 164 2.26 -7.67 -13.60
N GLY A 165 3.34 -8.43 -13.44
CA GLY A 165 3.76 -9.47 -14.40
C GLY A 165 2.71 -10.57 -14.62
N VAL A 166 1.87 -10.83 -13.60
CA VAL A 166 0.80 -11.84 -13.67
C VAL A 166 -0.47 -11.28 -14.34
N PHE A 167 -0.85 -10.03 -14.05
CA PHE A 167 -2.15 -9.47 -14.43
C PHE A 167 -2.10 -8.49 -15.61
N ALA A 168 -0.91 -8.02 -16.02
CA ALA A 168 -0.79 -7.08 -17.12
C ALA A 168 -1.29 -7.68 -18.45
N GLN A 169 -2.01 -6.86 -19.21
CA GLN A 169 -2.63 -7.24 -20.48
C GLN A 169 -2.09 -6.35 -21.58
N LYS A 170 -1.38 -6.93 -22.54
CA LYS A 170 -0.84 -6.20 -23.73
C LYS A 170 -1.91 -5.44 -24.51
N ALA A 171 -3.14 -5.95 -24.54
CA ALA A 171 -4.25 -5.32 -25.23
C ALA A 171 -4.67 -3.96 -24.63
N LEU A 172 -4.31 -3.66 -23.39
CA LEU A 172 -4.68 -2.43 -22.69
C LEU A 172 -3.62 -1.33 -22.83
N ASN A 173 -2.36 -1.71 -22.84
CA ASN A 173 -1.24 -0.77 -22.91
C ASN A 173 0.04 -1.53 -23.31
N GLY A 174 0.11 -1.97 -24.55
CA GLY A 174 1.22 -2.72 -25.13
C GLY A 174 1.89 -1.99 -26.27
#